data_d1caefe78620772ef17e84e529f9ae78
#
_entry.id   d1caefe78620772ef17e84e529f9ae78
#
_cell.length_a   1.000
_cell.length_b   1.000
_cell.length_c   1.000
_cell.angle_alpha   90.00
_cell.angle_beta   90.00
_cell.angle_gamma   90.00
#
_symmetry.space_group_name_H-M   'P 1'
#
loop_
_entity.id
_entity.type
_entity.pdbx_description
1 polymer ?
#
loop_
_entity_poly.entity_id
_entity_poly.type
_entity_poly.pdbx_seq_one_letter_code
_entity_poly.pdbx_strand_id
1 'polypeptide(L)'
;ELRQFIIDALSQNPGHFASSLGTIELTVALHYALNTPYDRIVWDVGHQAYAHKILTERRDRFATNRKLGGLSGFPTPLESPYDTFVAGHASNSISAALGMSVAASLKNEKDRKVVAVIGDAAIAGGLAFEGLNNASTNPNNLLIILNDNNMAIDNNVGAFHHYLSRINTLPFYNDMRYKLYRLLVKMRLVSEQQKGAILRFNNSLKALISRHQNIFEGLNIRYFGPIDGHDVKHLVRVLNNIKDMSGPKILHVKTVKGKGFAPAEKNAVVWHAPGRFNKETGERQKNETENLPPLFQDVFGHTLVELAE
;
A
#
# COMPACT_ATOMS: atom_id res chain seq x y z
N GLU A 1 -2.31 3.48 -20.71
CA GLU A 1 -0.93 3.30 -21.18
C GLU A 1 -0.10 2.47 -20.18
N LEU A 2 0.11 2.90 -18.91
CA LEU A 2 0.95 2.21 -17.92
C LEU A 2 0.50 0.76 -17.64
N ARG A 3 -0.82 0.52 -17.50
CA ARG A 3 -1.38 -0.82 -17.32
C ARG A 3 -1.05 -1.74 -18.49
N GLN A 4 -1.25 -1.25 -19.72
CA GLN A 4 -0.95 -2.04 -20.90
C GLN A 4 0.54 -2.37 -21.00
N PHE A 5 1.40 -1.40 -20.70
CA PHE A 5 2.84 -1.63 -20.65
C PHE A 5 3.24 -2.74 -19.65
N ILE A 6 2.64 -2.73 -18.45
CA ILE A 6 2.89 -3.79 -17.45
C ILE A 6 2.40 -5.15 -17.94
N ILE A 7 1.23 -5.21 -18.56
CA ILE A 7 0.69 -6.46 -19.14
C ILE A 7 1.63 -6.98 -20.22
N ASP A 8 2.03 -6.12 -21.15
CA ASP A 8 2.93 -6.50 -22.26
C ASP A 8 4.29 -6.97 -21.74
N ALA A 9 4.89 -6.22 -20.82
CA ALA A 9 6.20 -6.55 -20.28
C ALA A 9 6.20 -7.87 -19.47
N LEU A 10 5.22 -8.04 -18.58
CA LEU A 10 5.19 -9.19 -17.68
C LEU A 10 4.65 -10.46 -18.33
N SER A 11 3.96 -10.37 -19.47
CA SER A 11 3.60 -11.54 -20.28
C SER A 11 4.84 -12.27 -20.79
N GLN A 12 5.92 -11.53 -21.06
CA GLN A 12 7.18 -12.05 -21.59
C GLN A 12 8.25 -12.26 -20.52
N ASN A 13 8.31 -11.33 -19.56
CA ASN A 13 9.30 -11.34 -18.47
C ASN A 13 8.58 -11.42 -17.12
N PRO A 14 8.38 -12.62 -16.57
CA PRO A 14 7.51 -12.86 -15.42
C PRO A 14 7.91 -12.10 -14.15
N GLY A 15 6.90 -11.70 -13.37
CA GLY A 15 7.05 -11.01 -12.10
C GLY A 15 5.76 -10.96 -11.31
N HIS A 16 5.70 -10.09 -10.29
CA HIS A 16 4.50 -9.87 -9.49
C HIS A 16 3.44 -9.09 -10.30
N PHE A 17 2.56 -9.82 -10.94
CA PHE A 17 1.64 -9.29 -11.95
C PHE A 17 0.39 -8.63 -11.33
N ALA A 18 -0.45 -9.43 -10.68
CA ALA A 18 -1.75 -8.94 -10.19
C ALA A 18 -1.62 -7.85 -9.12
N SER A 19 -0.61 -7.95 -8.24
CA SER A 19 -0.34 -6.93 -7.22
C SER A 19 0.01 -5.58 -7.85
N SER A 20 0.85 -5.59 -8.89
CA SER A 20 1.25 -4.37 -9.59
C SER A 20 0.12 -3.74 -10.38
N LEU A 21 -0.76 -4.54 -11.00
CA LEU A 21 -1.95 -4.03 -11.70
C LEU A 21 -2.94 -3.37 -10.74
N GLY A 22 -3.07 -3.90 -9.52
CA GLY A 22 -3.98 -3.38 -8.51
C GLY A 22 -3.60 -2.00 -7.96
N THR A 23 -2.34 -1.58 -8.08
CA THR A 23 -1.83 -0.34 -7.48
C THR A 23 -1.49 0.77 -8.48
N ILE A 24 -1.82 0.62 -9.75
CA ILE A 24 -1.44 1.58 -10.79
C ILE A 24 -1.99 2.98 -10.50
N GLU A 25 -3.28 3.09 -10.27
CA GLU A 25 -3.95 4.37 -10.02
C GLU A 25 -3.44 5.02 -8.73
N LEU A 26 -3.26 4.22 -7.68
CA LEU A 26 -2.67 4.68 -6.42
C LEU A 26 -1.24 5.20 -6.63
N THR A 27 -0.42 4.48 -7.39
CA THR A 27 0.96 4.87 -7.68
C THR A 27 1.01 6.19 -8.47
N VAL A 28 0.17 6.34 -9.50
CA VAL A 28 0.05 7.58 -10.28
C VAL A 28 -0.37 8.74 -9.36
N ALA A 29 -1.36 8.52 -8.50
CA ALA A 29 -1.84 9.56 -7.58
C ALA A 29 -0.77 9.97 -6.55
N LEU A 30 0.02 9.02 -6.03
CA LEU A 30 1.13 9.30 -5.12
C LEU A 30 2.21 10.15 -5.81
N HIS A 31 2.65 9.76 -7.01
CA HIS A 31 3.67 10.51 -7.76
C HIS A 31 3.19 11.88 -8.25
N TYR A 32 1.88 12.04 -8.45
CA TYR A 32 1.31 13.35 -8.77
C TYR A 32 1.23 14.27 -7.55
N ALA A 33 0.93 13.72 -6.37
CA ALA A 33 0.72 14.51 -5.16
C ALA A 33 2.00 14.81 -4.36
N LEU A 34 3.06 14.02 -4.56
CA LEU A 34 4.32 14.09 -3.83
C LEU A 34 5.46 14.57 -4.74
N ASN A 35 6.43 15.24 -4.15
CA ASN A 35 7.63 15.71 -4.83
C ASN A 35 8.80 14.72 -4.65
N THR A 36 8.71 13.54 -5.26
CA THR A 36 9.78 12.53 -5.21
C THR A 36 10.95 12.92 -6.13
N PRO A 37 12.21 12.63 -5.79
CA PRO A 37 12.70 11.84 -4.66
C PRO A 37 12.88 12.61 -3.35
N TYR A 38 12.58 13.91 -3.27
CA TYR A 38 12.66 14.66 -2.01
C TYR A 38 11.70 14.07 -0.97
N ASP A 39 10.42 13.91 -1.33
CA ASP A 39 9.47 13.12 -0.55
C ASP A 39 9.80 11.63 -0.65
N ARG A 40 9.52 10.87 0.39
CA ARG A 40 9.91 9.47 0.52
C ARG A 40 8.71 8.54 0.45
N ILE A 41 8.77 7.54 -0.41
CA ILE A 41 7.78 6.46 -0.49
C ILE A 41 8.47 5.15 -0.15
N VAL A 42 8.01 4.48 0.91
CA VAL A 42 8.47 3.15 1.33
C VAL A 42 7.41 2.13 0.96
N TRP A 43 7.76 1.22 0.07
CA TRP A 43 6.87 0.14 -0.39
C TRP A 43 7.09 -1.11 0.47
N ASP A 44 6.04 -1.56 1.16
CA ASP A 44 6.09 -2.82 1.90
C ASP A 44 6.25 -4.00 0.94
N VAL A 45 7.15 -4.94 1.23
CA VAL A 45 7.57 -6.03 0.35
C VAL A 45 8.18 -5.52 -0.98
N GLY A 46 7.54 -4.56 -1.64
CA GLY A 46 7.95 -4.02 -2.94
C GLY A 46 7.36 -4.76 -4.16
N HIS A 47 6.60 -5.82 -3.95
CA HIS A 47 5.95 -6.61 -5.01
C HIS A 47 4.89 -5.84 -5.81
N GLN A 48 4.41 -4.72 -5.30
CA GLN A 48 3.41 -3.85 -5.90
C GLN A 48 4.00 -2.57 -6.53
N ALA A 49 5.33 -2.47 -6.63
CA ALA A 49 6.04 -1.24 -6.98
C ALA A 49 6.49 -1.15 -8.45
N TYR A 50 5.97 -1.99 -9.36
CA TYR A 50 6.41 -1.91 -10.76
C TYR A 50 5.97 -0.62 -11.45
N ALA A 51 4.76 -0.13 -11.17
CA ALA A 51 4.32 1.16 -11.66
C ALA A 51 5.24 2.31 -11.16
N HIS A 52 5.68 2.26 -9.89
CA HIS A 52 6.66 3.19 -9.35
C HIS A 52 7.98 3.16 -10.13
N LYS A 53 8.55 1.98 -10.40
CA LYS A 53 9.77 1.85 -11.20
C LYS A 53 9.64 2.43 -12.60
N ILE A 54 8.53 2.15 -13.28
CA ILE A 54 8.28 2.63 -14.63
C ILE A 54 8.13 4.15 -14.67
N LEU A 55 7.44 4.75 -13.70
CA LEU A 55 7.26 6.21 -13.60
C LEU A 55 8.53 6.95 -13.18
N THR A 56 9.50 6.24 -12.60
CA THR A 56 10.76 6.80 -12.12
C THR A 56 11.95 6.35 -12.97
N GLU A 57 11.88 6.63 -14.29
CA GLU A 57 12.97 6.55 -15.28
C GLU A 57 13.47 5.14 -15.64
N ARG A 58 12.75 4.09 -15.23
CA ARG A 58 13.18 2.70 -15.49
C ARG A 58 12.33 2.00 -16.56
N ARG A 59 11.49 2.74 -17.29
CA ARG A 59 10.61 2.19 -18.32
C ARG A 59 11.41 1.46 -19.42
N ASP A 60 12.43 2.09 -19.95
CA ASP A 60 13.20 1.55 -21.09
C ASP A 60 14.01 0.31 -20.73
N ARG A 61 14.39 0.21 -19.46
CA ARG A 61 15.13 -0.93 -18.92
C ARG A 61 14.21 -1.99 -18.30
N PHE A 62 12.91 -1.80 -18.26
CA PHE A 62 12.00 -2.68 -17.52
C PHE A 62 11.97 -4.11 -18.05
N ALA A 63 12.30 -4.35 -19.32
CA ALA A 63 12.48 -5.68 -19.89
C ALA A 63 13.60 -6.51 -19.23
N THR A 64 14.49 -5.87 -18.46
CA THR A 64 15.55 -6.52 -17.69
C THR A 64 15.18 -6.80 -16.24
N ASN A 65 13.95 -6.46 -15.83
CA ASN A 65 13.50 -6.63 -14.44
C ASN A 65 13.60 -8.11 -14.00
N ARG A 66 14.21 -8.37 -12.84
CA ARG A 66 14.48 -9.71 -12.30
C ARG A 66 15.47 -10.57 -13.10
N LYS A 67 16.22 -9.99 -14.03
CA LYS A 67 17.29 -10.69 -14.75
C LYS A 67 18.65 -10.36 -14.15
N LEU A 68 19.59 -11.27 -14.28
CA LEU A 68 20.97 -11.06 -13.84
C LEU A 68 21.56 -9.82 -14.53
N GLY A 69 22.13 -8.91 -13.76
CA GLY A 69 22.65 -7.63 -14.27
C GLY A 69 21.59 -6.62 -14.71
N GLY A 70 20.31 -6.94 -14.58
CA GLY A 70 19.18 -6.07 -14.87
C GLY A 70 18.61 -5.38 -13.66
N LEU A 71 17.35 -4.90 -13.79
CA LEU A 71 16.63 -4.27 -12.71
C LEU A 71 16.26 -5.29 -11.62
N SER A 72 16.40 -4.87 -10.36
CA SER A 72 15.91 -5.63 -9.20
C SER A 72 14.39 -5.85 -9.27
N GLY A 73 13.92 -6.98 -8.74
CA GLY A 73 12.48 -7.27 -8.63
C GLY A 73 11.75 -6.41 -7.61
N PHE A 74 12.51 -5.75 -6.72
CA PHE A 74 12.00 -4.86 -5.66
C PHE A 74 12.71 -3.51 -5.69
N PRO A 75 12.12 -2.45 -5.11
CA PRO A 75 12.81 -1.17 -4.93
C PRO A 75 14.11 -1.33 -4.13
N THR A 76 15.16 -0.65 -4.59
CA THR A 76 16.45 -0.58 -3.89
C THR A 76 17.16 0.74 -4.18
N PRO A 77 17.69 1.45 -3.15
CA PRO A 77 18.44 2.70 -3.32
C PRO A 77 19.69 2.57 -4.21
N LEU A 78 20.19 1.35 -4.39
CA LEU A 78 21.32 1.08 -5.29
C LEU A 78 20.95 1.22 -6.77
N GLU A 79 19.65 1.17 -7.09
CA GLU A 79 19.14 1.23 -8.46
C GLU A 79 18.65 2.63 -8.85
N SER A 80 18.05 3.35 -7.90
CA SER A 80 17.40 4.64 -8.18
C SER A 80 17.30 5.51 -6.91
N PRO A 81 17.50 6.84 -7.02
CA PRO A 81 17.28 7.77 -5.92
C PRO A 81 15.81 7.86 -5.48
N TYR A 82 14.87 7.40 -6.31
CA TYR A 82 13.46 7.33 -5.99
C TYR A 82 13.12 6.15 -5.06
N ASP A 83 13.97 5.14 -4.98
CA ASP A 83 13.82 3.99 -4.09
C ASP A 83 14.46 4.31 -2.74
N THR A 84 13.65 4.51 -1.72
CA THR A 84 14.13 5.06 -0.44
C THR A 84 14.52 4.00 0.58
N PHE A 85 14.15 2.75 0.33
CA PHE A 85 14.40 1.62 1.23
C PHE A 85 14.52 0.32 0.45
N VAL A 86 15.40 -0.57 0.92
CA VAL A 86 15.53 -1.92 0.35
C VAL A 86 14.31 -2.73 0.78
N ALA A 87 13.46 -3.07 -0.19
CA ALA A 87 12.26 -3.87 0.04
C ALA A 87 12.54 -5.38 -0.11
N GLY A 88 11.60 -6.23 0.24
CA GLY A 88 11.66 -7.68 0.13
C GLY A 88 10.93 -8.41 1.26
N HIS A 89 10.94 -7.86 2.47
CA HIS A 89 10.24 -8.41 3.63
C HIS A 89 8.94 -7.67 3.93
N ALA A 90 7.93 -8.39 4.38
CA ALA A 90 6.64 -7.83 4.77
C ALA A 90 6.70 -7.14 6.14
N SER A 91 5.79 -6.20 6.35
CA SER A 91 5.49 -5.55 7.64
C SER A 91 6.53 -4.54 8.14
N ASN A 92 7.61 -4.25 7.40
CA ASN A 92 8.69 -3.38 7.86
C ASN A 92 8.57 -1.92 7.37
N SER A 93 7.70 -1.64 6.42
CA SER A 93 7.59 -0.31 5.78
C SER A 93 7.20 0.79 6.76
N ILE A 94 6.31 0.51 7.71
CA ILE A 94 5.84 1.49 8.70
C ILE A 94 7.00 1.92 9.60
N SER A 95 7.77 0.98 10.14
CA SER A 95 8.92 1.27 11.00
C SER A 95 10.02 2.03 10.26
N ALA A 96 10.33 1.62 9.02
CA ALA A 96 11.31 2.31 8.18
C ALA A 96 10.88 3.74 7.85
N ALA A 97 9.64 3.94 7.41
CA ALA A 97 9.08 5.25 7.10
C ALA A 97 8.94 6.13 8.34
N LEU A 98 8.61 5.56 9.51
CA LEU A 98 8.58 6.28 10.77
C LEU A 98 9.96 6.85 11.12
N GLY A 99 11.01 6.03 11.03
CA GLY A 99 12.38 6.48 11.24
C GLY A 99 12.77 7.65 10.33
N MET A 100 12.40 7.58 9.04
CA MET A 100 12.63 8.67 8.08
C MET A 100 11.83 9.93 8.43
N SER A 101 10.57 9.78 8.89
CA SER A 101 9.70 10.91 9.26
C SER A 101 10.19 11.60 10.53
N VAL A 102 10.64 10.84 11.52
CA VAL A 102 11.27 11.37 12.74
C VAL A 102 12.57 12.09 12.41
N ALA A 103 13.42 11.50 11.57
CA ALA A 103 14.67 12.13 11.12
C ALA A 103 14.43 13.45 10.37
N ALA A 104 13.40 13.51 9.51
CA ALA A 104 12.99 14.74 8.84
C ALA A 104 12.54 15.83 9.85
N SER A 105 11.78 15.43 10.87
CA SER A 105 11.36 16.34 11.95
C SER A 105 12.56 16.89 12.75
N LEU A 106 13.52 16.02 13.10
CA LEU A 106 14.74 16.41 13.83
C LEU A 106 15.65 17.34 13.00
N LYS A 107 15.67 17.18 11.67
CA LYS A 107 16.40 18.04 10.73
C LYS A 107 15.65 19.31 10.34
N ASN A 108 14.47 19.56 10.89
CA ASN A 108 13.57 20.66 10.49
C ASN A 108 13.15 20.65 9.02
N GLU A 109 13.15 19.50 8.37
CA GLU A 109 12.67 19.30 6.99
C GLU A 109 11.12 19.21 6.99
N LYS A 110 10.44 20.28 7.41
CA LYS A 110 9.00 20.31 7.66
C LYS A 110 8.15 20.02 6.41
N ASP A 111 8.69 20.34 5.25
CA ASP A 111 7.99 20.16 3.96
C ASP A 111 8.13 18.74 3.41
N ARG A 112 9.09 17.95 3.91
CA ARG A 112 9.29 16.56 3.47
C ARG A 112 8.13 15.67 3.90
N LYS A 113 7.53 14.99 2.95
CA LYS A 113 6.49 13.96 3.19
C LYS A 113 7.16 12.58 3.21
N VAL A 114 6.70 11.76 4.13
CA VAL A 114 7.14 10.36 4.21
C VAL A 114 5.89 9.48 4.20
N VAL A 115 5.85 8.54 3.25
CA VAL A 115 4.71 7.68 3.00
C VAL A 115 5.13 6.23 3.07
N ALA A 116 4.43 5.41 3.86
CA ALA A 116 4.52 3.95 3.83
C ALA A 116 3.32 3.38 3.07
N VAL A 117 3.55 2.53 2.08
CA VAL A 117 2.48 1.79 1.36
C VAL A 117 2.54 0.35 1.79
N ILE A 118 1.51 -0.10 2.50
CA ILE A 118 1.44 -1.45 3.10
C ILE A 118 0.14 -2.14 2.70
N GLY A 119 0.21 -3.45 2.43
CA GLY A 119 -0.95 -4.28 2.14
C GLY A 119 -1.69 -4.71 3.40
N ASP A 120 -2.96 -5.07 3.25
CA ASP A 120 -3.88 -5.52 4.29
C ASP A 120 -3.42 -6.81 5.01
N ALA A 121 -2.71 -7.70 4.31
CA ALA A 121 -2.08 -8.86 4.94
C ALA A 121 -0.82 -8.47 5.73
N ALA A 122 0.02 -7.61 5.16
CA ALA A 122 1.30 -7.23 5.78
C ALA A 122 1.11 -6.37 7.04
N ILE A 123 0.06 -5.54 7.10
CA ILE A 123 -0.22 -4.71 8.29
C ILE A 123 -0.63 -5.55 9.51
N ALA A 124 -1.06 -6.80 9.32
CA ALA A 124 -1.36 -7.73 10.41
C ALA A 124 -0.11 -8.31 11.08
N GLY A 125 1.08 -8.11 10.53
CA GLY A 125 2.34 -8.58 11.10
C GLY A 125 2.76 -7.81 12.35
N GLY A 126 3.39 -8.49 13.32
CA GLY A 126 3.80 -7.89 14.60
C GLY A 126 4.68 -6.66 14.46
N LEU A 127 5.64 -6.67 13.51
CA LEU A 127 6.51 -5.54 13.24
C LEU A 127 5.75 -4.29 12.75
N ALA A 128 4.68 -4.49 11.95
CA ALA A 128 3.82 -3.38 11.52
C ALA A 128 3.04 -2.78 12.71
N PHE A 129 2.53 -3.62 13.62
CA PHE A 129 1.88 -3.16 14.85
C PHE A 129 2.84 -2.41 15.78
N GLU A 130 4.09 -2.87 15.91
CA GLU A 130 5.12 -2.15 16.65
C GLU A 130 5.39 -0.77 16.03
N GLY A 131 5.50 -0.69 14.70
CA GLY A 131 5.63 0.57 13.98
C GLY A 131 4.44 1.52 14.23
N LEU A 132 3.20 1.01 14.20
CA LEU A 132 2.00 1.78 14.51
C LEU A 132 2.00 2.29 15.96
N ASN A 133 2.37 1.43 16.92
CA ASN A 133 2.47 1.81 18.33
C ASN A 133 3.49 2.94 18.54
N ASN A 134 4.66 2.87 17.90
CA ASN A 134 5.68 3.90 17.97
C ASN A 134 5.29 5.21 17.23
N ALA A 135 4.55 5.11 16.12
CA ALA A 135 4.13 6.28 15.37
C ALA A 135 3.29 7.27 16.19
N SER A 136 2.56 6.77 17.18
CA SER A 136 1.71 7.59 18.06
C SER A 136 2.48 8.33 19.15
N THR A 137 3.71 7.93 19.46
CA THR A 137 4.49 8.46 20.58
C THR A 137 5.55 9.47 20.16
N ASN A 138 6.00 9.42 18.90
CA ASN A 138 7.05 10.30 18.40
C ASN A 138 6.50 11.43 17.52
N PRO A 139 7.05 12.66 17.59
CA PRO A 139 6.68 13.72 16.67
C PRO A 139 7.02 13.34 15.23
N ASN A 140 6.01 13.16 14.40
CA ASN A 140 6.17 12.81 12.99
C ASN A 140 4.95 13.22 12.19
N ASN A 141 5.08 13.22 10.84
CA ASN A 141 4.00 13.48 9.89
C ASN A 141 3.76 12.28 8.96
N LEU A 142 4.08 11.07 9.42
CA LEU A 142 3.97 9.84 8.63
C LEU A 142 2.56 9.68 8.05
N LEU A 143 2.50 9.43 6.74
CA LEU A 143 1.30 8.98 6.04
C LEU A 143 1.42 7.48 5.73
N ILE A 144 0.50 6.69 6.24
CA ILE A 144 0.40 5.26 5.95
C ILE A 144 -0.73 5.07 4.93
N ILE A 145 -0.43 4.45 3.81
CA ILE A 145 -1.42 4.01 2.83
C ILE A 145 -1.68 2.52 3.07
N LEU A 146 -2.84 2.20 3.60
CA LEU A 146 -3.30 0.83 3.71
C LEU A 146 -3.99 0.43 2.40
N ASN A 147 -3.29 -0.36 1.58
CA ASN A 147 -3.81 -0.91 0.34
C ASN A 147 -4.56 -2.21 0.64
N ASP A 148 -5.88 -2.13 0.71
CA ASP A 148 -6.76 -3.24 1.04
C ASP A 148 -7.41 -3.80 -0.24
N ASN A 149 -7.03 -5.01 -0.59
CA ASN A 149 -7.62 -5.79 -1.68
C ASN A 149 -8.15 -7.15 -1.22
N ASN A 150 -8.24 -7.39 0.07
CA ASN A 150 -8.67 -8.63 0.72
C ASN A 150 -7.81 -9.87 0.37
N MET A 151 -6.58 -9.66 -0.12
CA MET A 151 -5.73 -10.74 -0.61
C MET A 151 -4.28 -10.58 -0.13
N ALA A 152 -3.74 -11.66 0.41
CA ALA A 152 -2.29 -11.89 0.49
C ALA A 152 -1.77 -12.50 -0.83
N ILE A 153 -1.02 -13.57 -0.78
CA ILE A 153 -0.84 -14.49 -1.93
C ILE A 153 -2.18 -15.22 -2.15
N ASP A 154 -2.76 -15.73 -1.10
CA ASP A 154 -4.10 -16.32 -1.01
C ASP A 154 -5.07 -15.38 -0.26
N ASN A 155 -6.30 -15.83 0.01
CA ASN A 155 -7.28 -15.07 0.79
C ASN A 155 -6.75 -14.77 2.19
N ASN A 156 -6.98 -13.54 2.66
CA ASN A 156 -6.61 -13.16 4.01
C ASN A 156 -7.44 -13.89 5.06
N VAL A 157 -6.79 -14.23 6.18
CA VAL A 157 -7.40 -14.90 7.32
C VAL A 157 -7.16 -14.12 8.62
N GLY A 158 -7.89 -14.46 9.66
CA GLY A 158 -7.70 -13.92 10.99
C GLY A 158 -8.59 -12.74 11.36
N ALA A 159 -8.60 -12.41 12.65
CA ALA A 159 -9.51 -11.42 13.23
C ALA A 159 -9.30 -10.01 12.68
N PHE A 160 -8.05 -9.64 12.34
CA PHE A 160 -7.75 -8.31 11.81
C PHE A 160 -8.34 -8.12 10.41
N HIS A 161 -8.31 -9.15 9.56
CA HIS A 161 -8.97 -9.13 8.26
C HIS A 161 -10.49 -8.94 8.40
N HIS A 162 -11.14 -9.70 9.31
CA HIS A 162 -12.56 -9.52 9.61
C HIS A 162 -12.86 -8.11 10.13
N TYR A 163 -11.97 -7.55 10.93
CA TYR A 163 -12.08 -6.18 11.43
C TYR A 163 -12.03 -5.15 10.29
N LEU A 164 -11.07 -5.24 9.35
CA LEU A 164 -10.99 -4.36 8.18
C LEU A 164 -12.23 -4.50 7.30
N SER A 165 -12.70 -5.71 7.06
CA SER A 165 -13.93 -5.98 6.29
C SER A 165 -15.17 -5.33 6.93
N ARG A 166 -15.25 -5.31 8.26
CA ARG A 166 -16.32 -4.64 9.01
C ARG A 166 -16.28 -3.12 8.87
N ILE A 167 -15.10 -2.50 8.92
CA ILE A 167 -14.95 -1.05 8.67
C ILE A 167 -15.46 -0.69 7.27
N ASN A 168 -15.25 -1.58 6.32
CA ASN A 168 -15.67 -1.40 4.92
C ASN A 168 -17.19 -1.36 4.73
N THR A 169 -17.97 -1.94 5.63
CA THR A 169 -19.43 -2.01 5.53
C THR A 169 -20.17 -0.81 6.15
N LEU A 170 -19.45 0.21 6.63
CA LEU A 170 -20.01 1.42 7.24
C LEU A 170 -19.80 2.69 6.36
N PRO A 171 -20.28 2.74 5.10
CA PRO A 171 -20.05 3.88 4.20
C PRO A 171 -20.69 5.18 4.69
N PHE A 172 -21.80 5.09 5.45
CA PHE A 172 -22.58 6.22 5.92
C PHE A 172 -21.84 7.13 6.91
N TYR A 173 -20.96 6.57 7.75
CA TYR A 173 -20.26 7.31 8.81
C TYR A 173 -19.22 8.31 8.27
N ASN A 174 -18.44 7.91 7.26
CA ASN A 174 -17.38 8.75 6.70
C ASN A 174 -17.94 9.90 5.85
N ASP A 175 -19.00 9.67 5.09
CA ASP A 175 -19.65 10.70 4.27
C ASP A 175 -20.39 11.73 5.15
N MET A 176 -21.06 11.30 6.21
CA MET A 176 -21.73 12.17 7.17
C MET A 176 -20.70 13.05 7.94
N ARG A 177 -19.57 12.49 8.34
CA ARG A 177 -18.49 13.19 9.03
C ARG A 177 -17.87 14.28 8.15
N TYR A 178 -17.64 13.97 6.88
CA TYR A 178 -17.10 14.93 5.92
C TYR A 178 -18.10 16.04 5.60
N LYS A 179 -19.37 15.73 5.46
CA LYS A 179 -20.47 16.70 5.26
C LYS A 179 -20.62 17.61 6.47
N LEU A 180 -20.58 17.06 7.68
CA LEU A 180 -20.66 17.83 8.93
C LEU A 180 -19.46 18.75 9.09
N TYR A 181 -18.23 18.28 8.84
CA TYR A 181 -17.03 19.13 8.86
C TYR A 181 -17.14 20.29 7.86
N ARG A 182 -17.55 20.04 6.63
CA ARG A 182 -17.76 21.09 5.62
C ARG A 182 -18.85 22.08 6.03
N LEU A 183 -19.90 21.60 6.69
CA LEU A 183 -20.97 22.45 7.19
C LEU A 183 -20.46 23.39 8.31
N LEU A 184 -19.69 22.87 9.27
CA LEU A 184 -19.10 23.64 10.37
C LEU A 184 -18.10 24.68 9.86
N VAL A 185 -17.26 24.33 8.86
CA VAL A 185 -16.35 25.27 8.19
C VAL A 185 -17.16 26.35 7.43
N LYS A 186 -18.21 25.97 6.71
CA LYS A 186 -19.08 26.91 5.97
C LYS A 186 -19.84 27.86 6.90
N MET A 187 -20.20 27.40 8.09
CA MET A 187 -20.88 28.21 9.11
C MET A 187 -19.93 29.13 9.88
N ARG A 188 -18.64 29.19 9.53
CA ARG A 188 -17.59 29.98 10.23
C ARG A 188 -17.49 29.71 11.74
N LEU A 189 -18.05 28.61 12.21
CA LEU A 189 -17.98 28.21 13.62
C LEU A 189 -16.61 27.64 14.01
N VAL A 190 -15.72 27.49 13.03
CA VAL A 190 -14.38 26.91 13.16
C VAL A 190 -13.37 27.86 12.54
N SER A 191 -12.60 28.58 13.36
CA SER A 191 -11.44 29.35 12.93
C SER A 191 -10.19 28.47 12.97
N GLU A 192 -9.24 28.72 12.05
CA GLU A 192 -7.97 27.97 11.98
C GLU A 192 -7.11 28.07 13.26
N GLN A 193 -7.30 29.11 14.06
CA GLN A 193 -6.56 29.35 15.31
C GLN A 193 -7.07 28.52 16.51
N GLN A 194 -8.26 27.92 16.44
CA GLN A 194 -8.89 27.15 17.54
C GLN A 194 -8.74 25.62 17.37
N LYS A 195 -7.76 25.16 16.61
CA LYS A 195 -7.53 23.72 16.31
C LYS A 195 -7.50 22.80 17.56
N GLY A 196 -7.00 23.29 18.69
CA GLY A 196 -6.92 22.51 19.93
C GLY A 196 -8.27 22.31 20.66
N ALA A 197 -9.15 23.30 20.65
CA ALA A 197 -10.48 23.21 21.29
C ALA A 197 -11.41 22.32 20.43
N ILE A 198 -11.28 22.40 19.11
CA ILE A 198 -12.05 21.59 18.15
C ILE A 198 -11.67 20.12 18.23
N LEU A 199 -10.38 19.80 18.45
CA LEU A 199 -9.93 18.42 18.67
C LEU A 199 -10.55 17.84 19.94
N ARG A 200 -10.66 18.61 21.03
CA ARG A 200 -11.30 18.17 22.27
C ARG A 200 -12.82 18.02 22.10
N PHE A 201 -13.49 18.96 21.45
CA PHE A 201 -14.91 18.89 21.15
C PHE A 201 -15.25 17.72 20.20
N ASN A 202 -14.44 17.52 19.15
CA ASN A 202 -14.57 16.35 18.28
C ASN A 202 -14.37 15.03 19.04
N ASN A 203 -13.45 14.96 19.99
CA ASN A 203 -13.24 13.77 20.80
C ASN A 203 -14.41 13.52 21.76
N SER A 204 -15.01 14.57 22.32
CA SER A 204 -16.20 14.46 23.19
C SER A 204 -17.45 14.12 22.38
N LEU A 205 -17.64 14.69 21.19
CA LEU A 205 -18.74 14.34 20.28
C LEU A 205 -18.57 12.94 19.69
N LYS A 206 -17.31 12.52 19.40
CA LYS A 206 -16.98 11.15 19.04
C LYS A 206 -17.38 10.15 20.14
N ALA A 207 -17.11 10.44 21.39
CA ALA A 207 -17.47 9.57 22.52
C ALA A 207 -18.99 9.39 22.67
N LEU A 208 -19.77 10.40 22.28
CA LEU A 208 -21.25 10.37 22.31
C LEU A 208 -21.87 9.68 21.11
N ILE A 209 -21.26 9.79 19.91
CA ILE A 209 -21.84 9.29 18.64
C ILE A 209 -21.25 7.96 18.22
N SER A 210 -20.04 7.63 18.65
CA SER A 210 -19.29 6.47 18.19
C SER A 210 -19.04 5.47 19.31
N ARG A 211 -19.90 4.45 19.42
CA ARG A 211 -19.65 3.27 20.25
C ARG A 211 -18.47 2.41 19.72
N HIS A 212 -17.83 2.78 18.60
CA HIS A 212 -16.78 2.02 17.97
C HIS A 212 -15.65 2.95 17.49
N GLN A 213 -14.66 3.20 18.34
CA GLN A 213 -13.35 3.70 17.88
C GLN A 213 -12.69 2.61 17.05
N ASN A 214 -12.12 2.96 15.89
CA ASN A 214 -11.28 2.02 15.18
C ASN A 214 -9.91 1.89 15.87
N ILE A 215 -9.23 0.76 15.67
CA ILE A 215 -7.95 0.44 16.34
C ILE A 215 -6.90 1.54 16.09
N PHE A 216 -6.88 2.15 14.92
CA PHE A 216 -5.92 3.19 14.55
C PHE A 216 -6.18 4.49 15.33
N GLU A 217 -7.45 4.88 15.47
CA GLU A 217 -7.83 6.03 16.30
C GLU A 217 -7.57 5.77 17.79
N GLY A 218 -7.71 4.53 18.24
CA GLY A 218 -7.30 4.08 19.58
C GLY A 218 -5.80 4.27 19.82
N LEU A 219 -4.98 4.13 18.79
CA LEU A 219 -3.54 4.42 18.82
C LEU A 219 -3.20 5.89 18.52
N ASN A 220 -4.13 6.83 18.55
CA ASN A 220 -3.91 8.23 18.17
C ASN A 220 -3.47 8.48 16.72
N ILE A 221 -3.69 7.53 15.83
CA ILE A 221 -3.42 7.66 14.39
C ILE A 221 -4.72 8.08 13.71
N ARG A 222 -4.70 9.20 12.97
CA ARG A 222 -5.91 9.64 12.25
C ARG A 222 -6.22 8.70 11.10
N TYR A 223 -7.45 8.24 11.06
CA TYR A 223 -7.92 7.34 10.03
C TYR A 223 -8.79 8.07 8.99
N PHE A 224 -8.50 7.82 7.71
CA PHE A 224 -9.25 8.31 6.56
C PHE A 224 -9.62 7.13 5.66
N GLY A 225 -10.81 7.13 5.10
CA GLY A 225 -11.28 6.08 4.21
C GLY A 225 -12.35 5.16 4.84
N PRO A 226 -12.63 4.01 4.22
CA PRO A 226 -12.02 3.54 2.98
C PRO A 226 -12.45 4.36 1.76
N ILE A 227 -11.54 4.50 0.78
CA ILE A 227 -11.81 5.17 -0.50
C ILE A 227 -11.47 4.24 -1.68
N ASP A 228 -12.06 4.51 -2.84
CA ASP A 228 -11.75 3.77 -4.06
C ASP A 228 -10.32 4.07 -4.54
N GLY A 229 -9.50 3.02 -4.64
CA GLY A 229 -8.11 3.08 -5.10
C GLY A 229 -7.95 3.15 -6.61
N HIS A 230 -9.04 3.10 -7.37
CA HIS A 230 -9.03 3.19 -8.83
C HIS A 230 -9.56 4.53 -9.36
N ASP A 231 -10.06 5.43 -8.49
CA ASP A 231 -10.39 6.80 -8.85
C ASP A 231 -9.18 7.74 -8.59
N VAL A 232 -8.35 7.93 -9.62
CA VAL A 232 -7.15 8.79 -9.55
C VAL A 232 -7.50 10.22 -9.12
N LYS A 233 -8.59 10.79 -9.63
CA LYS A 233 -8.98 12.18 -9.31
C LYS A 233 -9.36 12.32 -7.84
N HIS A 234 -10.08 11.34 -7.31
CA HIS A 234 -10.44 11.31 -5.90
C HIS A 234 -9.21 11.08 -5.02
N LEU A 235 -8.35 10.11 -5.37
CA LEU A 235 -7.08 9.84 -4.67
C LEU A 235 -6.21 11.10 -4.57
N VAL A 236 -5.95 11.79 -5.68
CA VAL A 236 -5.16 13.04 -5.71
C VAL A 236 -5.77 14.11 -4.82
N ARG A 237 -7.10 14.30 -4.87
CA ARG A 237 -7.80 15.27 -4.02
C ARG A 237 -7.64 14.93 -2.54
N VAL A 238 -7.81 13.67 -2.16
CA VAL A 238 -7.68 13.24 -0.77
C VAL A 238 -6.23 13.37 -0.31
N LEU A 239 -5.26 12.89 -1.08
CA LEU A 239 -3.83 13.00 -0.77
C LEU A 239 -3.41 14.46 -0.55
N ASN A 240 -3.81 15.38 -1.42
CA ASN A 240 -3.51 16.81 -1.26
C ASN A 240 -4.15 17.42 -0.01
N ASN A 241 -5.31 16.92 0.42
CA ASN A 241 -5.96 17.40 1.63
C ASN A 241 -5.30 16.90 2.92
N ILE A 242 -4.69 15.70 2.90
CA ILE A 242 -4.18 15.07 4.12
C ILE A 242 -2.66 15.10 4.27
N LYS A 243 -1.89 15.22 3.17
CA LYS A 243 -0.42 15.14 3.20
C LYS A 243 0.24 16.19 4.10
N ASP A 244 -0.37 17.35 4.24
CA ASP A 244 0.16 18.48 5.04
C ASP A 244 -0.38 18.50 6.47
N MET A 245 -1.27 17.59 6.82
CA MET A 245 -1.77 17.48 8.20
C MET A 245 -0.67 17.01 9.14
N SER A 246 -0.55 17.62 10.30
CA SER A 246 0.40 17.23 11.34
C SER A 246 0.02 15.90 12.01
N GLY A 247 1.00 15.15 12.48
CA GLY A 247 0.84 13.88 13.18
C GLY A 247 0.61 12.68 12.25
N PRO A 248 0.71 11.45 12.80
CA PRO A 248 0.56 10.23 12.03
C PRO A 248 -0.87 10.06 11.52
N LYS A 249 -1.01 9.55 10.32
CA LYS A 249 -2.28 9.31 9.65
C LYS A 249 -2.25 8.10 8.74
N ILE A 250 -3.38 7.45 8.62
CA ILE A 250 -3.58 6.30 7.73
C ILE A 250 -4.71 6.61 6.74
N LEU A 251 -4.45 6.37 5.47
CA LEU A 251 -5.42 6.39 4.39
C LEU A 251 -5.70 4.96 3.96
N HIS A 252 -6.92 4.51 4.21
CA HIS A 252 -7.39 3.19 3.78
C HIS A 252 -7.93 3.28 2.36
N VAL A 253 -7.30 2.52 1.46
CA VAL A 253 -7.59 2.52 0.03
C VAL A 253 -8.00 1.12 -0.39
N LYS A 254 -9.18 0.98 -0.99
CA LYS A 254 -9.66 -0.28 -1.55
C LYS A 254 -9.23 -0.44 -2.99
N THR A 255 -8.58 -1.54 -3.28
CA THR A 255 -8.14 -1.87 -4.64
C THR A 255 -8.63 -3.26 -5.06
N VAL A 256 -8.53 -3.54 -6.35
CA VAL A 256 -8.80 -4.86 -6.92
C VAL A 256 -7.47 -5.42 -7.45
N LYS A 257 -7.02 -6.52 -6.88
CA LYS A 257 -5.80 -7.21 -7.31
C LYS A 257 -5.99 -7.74 -8.73
N GLY A 258 -5.09 -7.39 -9.64
CA GLY A 258 -5.22 -7.75 -11.07
C GLY A 258 -6.09 -6.80 -11.91
N LYS A 259 -6.47 -5.63 -11.39
CA LYS A 259 -7.37 -4.66 -12.04
C LYS A 259 -7.03 -4.40 -13.49
N GLY A 260 -8.04 -4.52 -14.37
CA GLY A 260 -7.94 -4.28 -15.81
C GLY A 260 -7.37 -5.45 -16.62
N PHE A 261 -7.20 -6.63 -15.98
CA PHE A 261 -6.91 -7.89 -16.67
C PHE A 261 -7.85 -8.98 -16.15
N ALA A 262 -8.92 -9.26 -16.90
CA ALA A 262 -10.02 -10.10 -16.45
C ALA A 262 -9.62 -11.48 -15.88
N PRO A 263 -8.65 -12.23 -16.43
CA PRO A 263 -8.19 -13.47 -15.82
C PRO A 263 -7.60 -13.28 -14.43
N ALA A 264 -6.87 -12.16 -14.19
CA ALA A 264 -6.26 -11.88 -12.89
C ALA A 264 -7.29 -11.39 -11.86
N GLU A 265 -8.28 -10.61 -12.27
CA GLU A 265 -9.38 -10.21 -11.39
C GLU A 265 -10.21 -11.43 -10.95
N LYS A 266 -10.39 -12.42 -11.84
CA LYS A 266 -11.15 -13.64 -11.57
C LYS A 266 -10.42 -14.62 -10.65
N ASN A 267 -9.07 -14.70 -10.75
CA ASN A 267 -8.26 -15.62 -9.95
C ASN A 267 -6.92 -14.99 -9.56
N ALA A 268 -6.96 -14.07 -8.60
CA ALA A 268 -5.81 -13.29 -8.17
C ALA A 268 -4.69 -14.13 -7.53
N VAL A 269 -4.99 -15.32 -7.03
CA VAL A 269 -4.00 -16.28 -6.48
C VAL A 269 -3.07 -16.77 -7.58
N VAL A 270 -3.64 -17.35 -8.62
CA VAL A 270 -2.90 -17.87 -9.79
C VAL A 270 -2.11 -16.76 -10.49
N TRP A 271 -2.68 -15.55 -10.52
CA TRP A 271 -2.10 -14.40 -11.21
C TRP A 271 -1.20 -13.53 -10.30
N HIS A 272 -0.88 -13.99 -9.10
CA HIS A 272 0.11 -13.31 -8.27
C HIS A 272 1.49 -13.26 -8.94
N ALA A 273 1.95 -14.42 -9.44
CA ALA A 273 3.17 -14.57 -10.23
C ALA A 273 2.96 -15.66 -11.30
N PRO A 274 2.26 -15.35 -12.41
CA PRO A 274 1.69 -16.36 -13.32
C PRO A 274 2.70 -17.09 -14.18
N GLY A 275 3.97 -16.70 -14.20
CA GLY A 275 4.92 -17.15 -15.23
C GLY A 275 4.71 -16.40 -16.55
N ARG A 276 5.17 -16.94 -17.67
CA ARG A 276 4.86 -16.43 -19.01
C ARG A 276 3.42 -16.78 -19.39
N PHE A 277 2.78 -15.89 -20.13
CA PHE A 277 1.39 -16.08 -20.54
C PHE A 277 1.09 -15.35 -21.85
N ASN A 278 0.08 -15.81 -22.56
CA ASN A 278 -0.50 -15.08 -23.69
C ASN A 278 -1.41 -13.97 -23.13
N LYS A 279 -1.10 -12.72 -23.43
CA LYS A 279 -1.83 -11.56 -22.92
C LYS A 279 -3.26 -11.42 -23.47
N GLU A 280 -3.56 -12.05 -24.62
CA GLU A 280 -4.86 -12.00 -25.28
C GLU A 280 -5.80 -13.09 -24.78
N THR A 281 -5.29 -14.33 -24.67
CA THR A 281 -6.09 -15.49 -24.24
C THR A 281 -6.05 -15.71 -22.73
N GLY A 282 -5.02 -15.21 -22.03
CA GLY A 282 -4.77 -15.51 -20.62
C GLY A 282 -4.19 -16.92 -20.40
N GLU A 283 -3.84 -17.64 -21.44
CA GLU A 283 -3.21 -18.95 -21.30
C GLU A 283 -1.79 -18.85 -20.79
N ARG A 284 -1.51 -19.52 -19.68
CA ARG A 284 -0.18 -19.60 -19.09
C ARG A 284 0.67 -20.62 -19.81
N GLN A 285 1.90 -20.26 -20.15
CA GLN A 285 2.86 -21.20 -20.70
C GLN A 285 3.29 -22.17 -19.59
N LYS A 286 3.18 -23.46 -19.84
CA LYS A 286 3.79 -24.47 -18.98
C LYS A 286 5.31 -24.37 -19.14
N ASN A 287 6.02 -24.34 -18.01
CA ASN A 287 7.47 -24.53 -18.08
C ASN A 287 7.73 -25.95 -18.56
N GLU A 288 8.56 -26.11 -19.58
CA GLU A 288 9.08 -27.42 -19.98
C GLU A 288 10.03 -27.89 -18.87
N THR A 289 9.49 -28.66 -17.93
CA THR A 289 10.26 -29.21 -16.79
C THR A 289 10.65 -30.67 -16.99
N GLU A 290 10.33 -31.25 -18.12
CA GLU A 290 10.45 -32.69 -18.36
C GLU A 290 11.88 -33.25 -18.19
N ASN A 291 12.92 -32.41 -18.21
CA ASN A 291 14.32 -32.81 -18.00
C ASN A 291 15.08 -32.03 -16.94
N LEU A 292 14.36 -31.29 -16.08
CA LEU A 292 14.99 -30.58 -14.97
C LEU A 292 14.89 -31.41 -13.68
N PRO A 293 15.93 -31.36 -12.82
CA PRO A 293 15.82 -31.94 -11.48
C PRO A 293 14.67 -31.26 -10.70
N PRO A 294 14.07 -31.98 -9.72
CA PRO A 294 13.03 -31.40 -8.89
C PRO A 294 13.55 -30.17 -8.14
N LEU A 295 12.66 -29.22 -7.86
CA LEU A 295 13.01 -28.03 -7.08
C LEU A 295 13.35 -28.44 -5.64
N PHE A 296 14.31 -27.77 -5.02
CA PHE A 296 14.70 -28.04 -3.63
C PHE A 296 13.53 -28.00 -2.65
N GLN A 297 12.60 -27.07 -2.86
CA GLN A 297 11.38 -26.97 -2.04
C GLN A 297 10.48 -28.17 -2.15
N ASP A 298 10.39 -28.79 -3.35
CA ASP A 298 9.56 -29.97 -3.56
C ASP A 298 10.20 -31.20 -2.92
N VAL A 299 11.54 -31.35 -3.10
CA VAL A 299 12.30 -32.41 -2.41
C VAL A 299 12.14 -32.28 -0.91
N PHE A 300 12.31 -31.08 -0.35
CA PHE A 300 12.15 -30.83 1.08
C PHE A 300 10.73 -31.18 1.58
N GLY A 301 9.69 -30.74 0.84
CA GLY A 301 8.30 -31.01 1.18
C GLY A 301 7.97 -32.51 1.16
N HIS A 302 8.40 -33.26 0.12
CA HIS A 302 8.21 -34.69 0.03
C HIS A 302 8.95 -35.43 1.14
N THR A 303 10.21 -35.07 1.43
CA THR A 303 10.99 -35.69 2.52
C THR A 303 10.33 -35.46 3.88
N LEU A 304 9.74 -34.28 4.13
CA LEU A 304 9.00 -34.05 5.38
C LEU A 304 7.77 -34.97 5.51
N VAL A 305 7.04 -35.20 4.42
CA VAL A 305 5.90 -36.13 4.42
C VAL A 305 6.36 -37.57 4.69
N GLU A 306 7.39 -38.03 3.97
CA GLU A 306 7.97 -39.36 4.17
C GLU A 306 8.47 -39.61 5.60
N LEU A 307 9.05 -38.60 6.25
CA LEU A 307 9.55 -38.72 7.63
C LEU A 307 8.45 -38.60 8.69
N ALA A 308 7.27 -38.10 8.32
CA ALA A 308 6.13 -37.95 9.24
C ALA A 308 5.22 -39.18 9.25
N GLU A 309 5.32 -40.09 8.28
CA GLU A 309 4.66 -41.40 8.19
C GLU A 309 5.47 -42.45 8.96
#